data_cc0f9a108eeae8f1dba85dc26f3aa3f3
#
_entry.id   cc0f9a108eeae8f1dba85dc26f3aa3f3
#
_cell.length_a   1.000
_cell.length_b   1.000
_cell.length_c   1.000
_cell.angle_alpha   90.00
_cell.angle_beta   90.00
_cell.angle_gamma   90.00
#
_symmetry.space_group_name_H-M   'P 1'
#
loop_
_entity.id
_entity.type
_entity.pdbx_description
1 polymer ?
#
loop_
_entity_poly.entity_id
_entity_poly.type
_entity_poly.pdbx_seq_one_letter_code
_entity_poly.pdbx_strand_id
1 'polypeptide(L)'
;LFLGDSHPSVIIESLKLLYADNEFPLYFDAIKVSHHGSALNTSPELLELIDSEKFFISTNGKSFGHPDTETIARIVTRKTDYQRALYFNYPLEIFSQINDQKLKEKYNYQCIVSDGTAIKITLHETTN
;
A
#
# COMPACT_ATOMS: atom_id res chain seq x y z
N LEU A 1 -4.45 -7.80 -4.35
CA LEU A 1 -4.26 -8.38 -3.02
C LEU A 1 -5.02 -7.56 -1.97
N PHE A 2 -5.90 -8.20 -1.21
CA PHE A 2 -6.64 -7.59 -0.10
C PHE A 2 -6.16 -8.21 1.21
N LEU A 3 -5.56 -7.40 2.07
CA LEU A 3 -4.94 -7.89 3.31
C LEU A 3 -5.89 -7.89 4.51
N GLY A 4 -7.07 -7.24 4.40
CA GLY A 4 -8.04 -7.15 5.51
C GLY A 4 -7.40 -6.56 6.76
N ASP A 5 -7.56 -7.23 7.88
CA ASP A 5 -6.93 -6.90 9.18
C ASP A 5 -5.87 -7.96 9.57
N SER A 6 -5.34 -8.68 8.58
CA SER A 6 -4.41 -9.78 8.81
C SER A 6 -3.11 -9.31 9.46
N HIS A 7 -2.59 -10.15 10.36
CA HIS A 7 -1.27 -9.95 10.93
C HIS A 7 -0.18 -10.31 9.90
N PRO A 8 0.93 -9.56 9.82
CA PRO A 8 1.98 -9.78 8.80
C PRO A 8 2.51 -11.21 8.77
N SER A 9 2.74 -11.82 9.93
CA SER A 9 3.28 -13.20 10.01
C SER A 9 2.42 -14.22 9.28
N VAL A 10 1.09 -14.11 9.38
CA VAL A 10 0.15 -15.02 8.72
C VAL A 10 0.24 -14.89 7.21
N ILE A 11 0.30 -13.66 6.71
CA ILE A 11 0.42 -13.40 5.26
C ILE A 11 1.79 -13.85 4.75
N ILE A 12 2.87 -13.54 5.46
CA ILE A 12 4.24 -13.95 5.09
C ILE A 12 4.33 -15.47 4.97
N GLU A 13 3.83 -16.20 5.96
CA GLU A 13 3.83 -17.65 5.98
C GLU A 13 3.01 -18.23 4.81
N SER A 14 1.81 -17.68 4.58
CA SER A 14 0.93 -18.09 3.49
C SER A 14 1.56 -17.82 2.11
N LEU A 15 2.17 -16.66 1.91
CA LEU A 15 2.82 -16.31 0.64
C LEU A 15 4.01 -17.24 0.36
N LYS A 16 4.85 -17.49 1.35
CA LYS A 16 6.01 -18.39 1.21
C LYS A 16 5.59 -19.83 0.92
N LEU A 17 4.46 -20.28 1.47
CA LEU A 17 3.93 -21.60 1.20
C LEU A 17 3.31 -21.72 -0.19
N LEU A 18 2.45 -20.77 -0.57
CA LEU A 18 1.69 -20.81 -1.82
C LEU A 18 2.56 -20.49 -3.05
N TYR A 19 3.60 -19.71 -2.87
CA TYR A 19 4.48 -19.22 -3.95
C TYR A 19 5.95 -19.63 -3.71
N ALA A 20 6.16 -20.84 -3.17
CA ALA A 20 7.51 -21.34 -2.81
C ALA A 20 8.50 -21.34 -3.98
N ASP A 21 8.01 -21.56 -5.20
CA ASP A 21 8.81 -21.60 -6.43
C ASP A 21 8.91 -20.25 -7.16
N ASN A 22 8.33 -19.19 -6.59
CA ASN A 22 8.35 -17.85 -7.19
C ASN A 22 9.49 -17.00 -6.62
N GLU A 23 9.97 -16.07 -7.45
CA GLU A 23 10.85 -14.99 -6.99
C GLU A 23 10.02 -13.89 -6.31
N PHE A 24 10.57 -13.30 -5.24
CA PHE A 24 9.97 -12.18 -4.54
C PHE A 24 10.65 -10.85 -4.90
N PRO A 25 9.92 -9.72 -4.83
CA PRO A 25 8.52 -9.60 -4.44
C PRO A 25 7.54 -10.12 -5.51
N LEU A 26 6.37 -10.60 -5.06
CA LEU A 26 5.24 -10.84 -5.93
C LEU A 26 4.59 -9.51 -6.29
N TYR A 27 4.33 -9.27 -7.57
CA TYR A 27 3.69 -8.06 -8.06
C TYR A 27 2.19 -8.25 -8.24
N PHE A 28 1.41 -7.32 -7.69
CA PHE A 28 -0.05 -7.29 -7.78
C PHE A 28 -0.50 -6.02 -8.51
N ASP A 29 -1.61 -6.09 -9.25
CA ASP A 29 -2.22 -4.91 -9.87
C ASP A 29 -2.60 -3.84 -8.87
N ALA A 30 -2.98 -4.25 -7.67
CA ALA A 30 -3.29 -3.37 -6.56
C ALA A 30 -3.15 -4.11 -5.22
N ILE A 31 -2.74 -3.38 -4.18
CA ILE A 31 -2.69 -3.88 -2.80
C ILE A 31 -3.57 -3.00 -1.91
N LYS A 32 -4.61 -3.59 -1.29
CA LYS A 32 -5.35 -2.96 -0.19
C LYS A 32 -4.57 -3.20 1.10
N VAL A 33 -4.04 -2.14 1.68
CA VAL A 33 -3.21 -2.20 2.89
C VAL A 33 -4.00 -2.72 4.08
N SER A 34 -3.36 -3.54 4.91
CA SER A 34 -3.98 -4.14 6.08
C SER A 34 -4.32 -3.10 7.14
N HIS A 35 -5.40 -3.36 7.89
CA HIS A 35 -5.82 -2.63 9.09
C HIS A 35 -5.68 -1.10 8.95
N HIS A 36 -6.27 -0.55 7.89
CA HIS A 36 -6.33 0.89 7.61
C HIS A 36 -4.97 1.59 7.48
N GLY A 37 -3.89 0.83 7.29
CA GLY A 37 -2.53 1.36 7.23
C GLY A 37 -1.81 1.40 8.56
N SER A 38 -2.14 0.50 9.48
CA SER A 38 -1.41 0.30 10.73
C SER A 38 0.02 -0.20 10.46
N ALA A 39 1.01 0.40 11.12
CA ALA A 39 2.41 -0.04 11.03
C ALA A 39 2.64 -1.44 11.61
N LEU A 40 1.82 -1.85 12.57
CA LEU A 40 1.86 -3.21 13.14
C LEU A 40 1.42 -4.28 12.13
N ASN A 41 0.57 -3.91 11.18
CA ASN A 41 0.04 -4.81 10.16
C ASN A 41 0.76 -4.69 8.80
N THR A 42 1.72 -3.75 8.67
CA THR A 42 2.48 -3.52 7.44
C THR A 42 3.96 -3.52 7.76
N SER A 43 4.49 -4.71 8.03
CA SER A 43 5.90 -4.87 8.40
C SER A 43 6.84 -4.75 7.18
N PRO A 44 8.12 -4.36 7.40
CA PRO A 44 9.13 -4.38 6.34
C PRO A 44 9.26 -5.75 5.67
N GLU A 45 9.25 -6.83 6.45
CA GLU A 45 9.38 -8.20 5.97
C GLU A 45 8.21 -8.59 5.03
N LEU A 46 6.99 -8.15 5.34
CA LEU A 46 5.85 -8.34 4.43
C LEU A 46 6.07 -7.60 3.11
N LEU A 47 6.54 -6.35 3.18
CA LEU A 47 6.78 -5.53 2.00
C LEU A 47 7.96 -6.00 1.15
N GLU A 48 8.85 -6.84 1.66
CA GLU A 48 9.86 -7.53 0.86
C GLU A 48 9.25 -8.64 -0.02
N LEU A 49 8.07 -9.14 0.33
CA LEU A 49 7.40 -10.22 -0.39
C LEU A 49 6.35 -9.76 -1.39
N ILE A 50 5.87 -8.52 -1.27
CA ILE A 50 4.77 -7.99 -2.11
C ILE A 50 5.09 -6.58 -2.61
N ASP A 51 4.69 -6.28 -3.83
CA ASP A 51 4.75 -4.92 -4.35
C ASP A 51 3.63 -4.64 -5.36
N SER A 52 3.40 -3.36 -5.64
CA SER A 52 2.42 -2.84 -6.58
C SER A 52 2.72 -1.38 -6.93
N GLU A 53 2.26 -0.95 -8.08
CA GLU A 53 2.16 0.47 -8.40
C GLU A 53 1.03 1.17 -7.64
N LYS A 54 0.06 0.41 -7.09
CA LYS A 54 -1.18 0.96 -6.52
C LYS A 54 -1.43 0.40 -5.12
N PHE A 55 -1.37 1.28 -4.12
CA PHE A 55 -1.70 0.95 -2.74
C PHE A 55 -2.96 1.68 -2.29
N PHE A 56 -3.92 0.93 -1.75
CA PHE A 56 -5.20 1.46 -1.27
C PHE A 56 -5.22 1.51 0.26
N ILE A 57 -5.48 2.68 0.80
CA ILE A 57 -5.60 2.93 2.24
C ILE A 57 -7.02 3.42 2.51
N SER A 58 -7.82 2.56 3.12
CA SER A 58 -9.24 2.83 3.40
C SER A 58 -9.41 3.16 4.87
N THR A 59 -9.58 4.43 5.18
CA THR A 59 -9.84 4.93 6.54
C THR A 59 -10.41 6.35 6.48
N ASN A 60 -11.21 6.71 7.48
CA ASN A 60 -11.63 8.11 7.70
C ASN A 60 -10.77 8.84 8.72
N GLY A 61 -9.73 8.19 9.25
CA GLY A 61 -8.80 8.76 10.23
C GLY A 61 -9.36 8.93 11.65
N LYS A 62 -10.65 8.62 11.88
CA LYS A 62 -11.32 8.91 13.15
C LYS A 62 -11.01 7.90 14.26
N SER A 63 -10.71 6.66 13.90
CA SER A 63 -10.38 5.61 14.85
C SER A 63 -8.91 5.26 14.74
N PHE A 64 -8.21 5.23 15.87
CA PHE A 64 -6.79 4.85 15.99
C PHE A 64 -5.77 5.71 15.24
N GLY A 65 -6.18 6.80 14.58
CA GLY A 65 -5.26 7.72 13.87
C GLY A 65 -4.58 7.15 12.64
N HIS A 66 -5.06 6.03 12.10
CA HIS A 66 -4.49 5.43 10.87
C HIS A 66 -4.81 6.23 9.60
N PRO A 67 -3.95 6.15 8.58
CA PRO A 67 -2.73 5.34 8.49
C PRO A 67 -1.58 5.92 9.31
N ASP A 68 -0.69 5.05 9.78
CA ASP A 68 0.55 5.51 10.42
C ASP A 68 1.51 6.08 9.36
N THR A 69 2.16 7.19 9.67
CA THR A 69 3.18 7.79 8.80
C THR A 69 4.29 6.77 8.47
N GLU A 70 4.62 5.92 9.42
CA GLU A 70 5.59 4.85 9.24
C GLU A 70 5.19 3.84 8.17
N THR A 71 3.91 3.49 8.07
CA THR A 71 3.39 2.61 7.00
C THR A 71 3.63 3.25 5.63
N ILE A 72 3.27 4.51 5.49
CA ILE A 72 3.47 5.25 4.24
C ILE A 72 4.97 5.30 3.88
N ALA A 73 5.82 5.65 4.85
CA ALA A 73 7.26 5.69 4.66
C ALA A 73 7.81 4.33 4.20
N ARG A 74 7.44 3.24 4.86
CA ARG A 74 7.85 1.87 4.49
C ARG A 74 7.45 1.51 3.06
N ILE A 75 6.28 1.94 2.60
CA ILE A 75 5.82 1.69 1.23
C ILE A 75 6.62 2.50 0.22
N VAL A 76 6.74 3.82 0.39
CA VAL A 76 7.25 4.72 -0.65
C VAL A 76 8.77 4.78 -0.73
N THR A 77 9.49 4.48 0.35
CA THR A 77 10.96 4.56 0.37
C THR A 77 11.65 3.36 -0.30
N ARG A 78 10.93 2.29 -0.60
CA ARG A 78 11.47 1.16 -1.35
C ARG A 78 11.80 1.56 -2.79
N LYS A 79 13.01 1.27 -3.24
CA LYS A 79 13.45 1.61 -4.59
C LYS A 79 12.68 0.83 -5.65
N THR A 80 12.19 1.55 -6.66
CA THR A 80 11.58 0.98 -7.87
C THR A 80 11.86 1.90 -9.05
N ASP A 81 11.65 1.41 -10.25
CA ASP A 81 11.70 2.13 -11.52
C ASP A 81 10.32 2.64 -11.96
N TYR A 82 9.27 2.37 -11.20
CA TYR A 82 7.92 2.88 -11.42
C TYR A 82 7.46 3.83 -10.30
N GLN A 83 6.49 4.68 -10.62
CA GLN A 83 5.84 5.55 -9.63
C GLN A 83 4.78 4.77 -8.86
N ARG A 84 4.81 4.88 -7.53
CA ARG A 84 3.72 4.36 -6.69
C ARG A 84 2.62 5.39 -6.53
N ALA A 85 1.36 4.94 -6.63
CA ALA A 85 0.18 5.72 -6.33
C ALA A 85 -0.47 5.23 -5.03
N LEU A 86 -0.61 6.13 -4.07
CA LEU A 86 -1.31 5.90 -2.81
C LEU A 86 -2.74 6.44 -2.95
N TYR A 87 -3.72 5.56 -2.90
CA TYR A 87 -5.14 5.89 -3.03
C TYR A 87 -5.81 5.94 -1.66
N PHE A 88 -6.48 7.04 -1.38
CA PHE A 88 -7.20 7.27 -0.12
C PHE A 88 -8.68 7.53 -0.39
N ASN A 89 -9.55 6.89 0.39
CA ASN A 89 -11.00 7.09 0.27
C ASN A 89 -11.51 8.34 0.98
N TYR A 90 -10.69 8.98 1.82
CA TYR A 90 -11.00 10.25 2.50
C TYR A 90 -9.79 11.18 2.54
N PRO A 91 -10.01 12.52 2.58
CA PRO A 91 -8.96 13.45 2.94
C PRO A 91 -8.58 13.25 4.42
N LEU A 92 -7.29 13.18 4.72
CA LEU A 92 -6.76 12.86 6.04
C LEU A 92 -5.79 13.94 6.51
N GLU A 93 -5.68 14.14 7.82
CA GLU A 93 -4.72 15.09 8.41
C GLU A 93 -3.27 14.79 8.04
N ILE A 94 -2.94 13.52 7.87
CA ILE A 94 -1.61 13.06 7.45
C ILE A 94 -1.16 13.64 6.10
N PHE A 95 -2.07 14.14 5.25
CA PHE A 95 -1.71 14.74 3.97
C PHE A 95 -0.77 15.93 4.09
N SER A 96 -0.84 16.71 5.18
CA SER A 96 0.13 17.78 5.43
C SER A 96 1.57 17.28 5.49
N GLN A 97 1.77 16.01 5.85
CA GLN A 97 3.08 15.38 5.98
C GLN A 97 3.49 14.62 4.71
N ILE A 98 2.58 13.86 4.10
CA ILE A 98 2.91 12.94 3.00
C ILE A 98 2.69 13.53 1.61
N ASN A 99 1.95 14.63 1.47
CA ASN A 99 1.70 15.28 0.17
C ASN A 99 2.71 16.38 -0.15
N ASP A 100 3.85 16.41 0.52
CA ASP A 100 4.95 17.31 0.25
C ASP A 100 5.59 17.00 -1.11
N GLN A 101 5.78 18.04 -1.94
CA GLN A 101 6.28 17.89 -3.31
C GLN A 101 7.71 17.33 -3.37
N LYS A 102 8.58 17.74 -2.44
CA LYS A 102 9.97 17.25 -2.39
C LYS A 102 10.04 15.78 -2.04
N LEU A 103 9.17 15.33 -1.12
CA LEU A 103 9.08 13.91 -0.76
C LEU A 103 8.55 13.09 -1.94
N LYS A 104 7.52 13.57 -2.63
CA LYS A 104 6.95 12.90 -3.80
C LYS A 104 7.97 12.75 -4.93
N GLU A 105 8.74 13.77 -5.20
CA GLU A 105 9.82 13.72 -6.20
C GLU A 105 10.95 12.78 -5.77
N LYS A 106 11.39 12.90 -4.50
CA LYS A 106 12.49 12.08 -3.97
C LYS A 106 12.20 10.59 -3.99
N TYR A 107 10.98 10.20 -3.65
CA TYR A 107 10.57 8.79 -3.51
C TYR A 107 9.66 8.29 -4.64
N ASN A 108 9.44 9.11 -5.66
CA ASN A 108 8.67 8.78 -6.85
C ASN A 108 7.27 8.21 -6.53
N TYR A 109 6.47 8.97 -5.80
CA TYR A 109 5.09 8.60 -5.49
C TYR A 109 4.11 9.76 -5.64
N GLN A 110 2.83 9.43 -5.69
CA GLN A 110 1.72 10.39 -5.68
C GLN A 110 0.63 9.96 -4.71
N CYS A 111 -0.14 10.93 -4.21
CA CYS A 111 -1.33 10.69 -3.40
C CYS A 111 -2.57 11.03 -4.20
N ILE A 112 -3.55 10.15 -4.22
CA ILE A 112 -4.83 10.32 -4.91
C ILE A 112 -5.94 10.14 -3.88
N VAL A 113 -6.82 11.14 -3.77
CA VAL A 113 -7.95 11.11 -2.85
C VAL A 113 -9.23 10.95 -3.65
N SER A 114 -10.15 10.11 -3.18
CA SER A 114 -11.48 9.97 -3.74
C SER A 114 -12.26 11.28 -3.63
N ASP A 115 -13.09 11.54 -4.62
CA ASP A 115 -14.07 12.63 -4.62
C ASP A 115 -15.30 12.36 -3.71
N GLY A 116 -15.30 11.24 -2.99
CA GLY A 116 -16.36 10.81 -2.09
C GLY A 116 -17.34 9.79 -2.67
N THR A 117 -17.19 9.41 -3.92
CA THR A 117 -18.04 8.39 -4.55
C THR A 117 -17.37 7.01 -4.59
N ALA A 118 -16.33 6.87 -5.37
CA ALA A 118 -15.56 5.64 -5.50
C ALA A 118 -14.21 5.91 -6.15
N ILE A 119 -13.27 5.03 -5.89
CA ILE A 119 -12.03 4.96 -6.66
C ILE A 119 -12.16 3.79 -7.63
N LYS A 120 -12.04 4.06 -8.93
CA LYS A 120 -12.03 3.04 -9.98
C LYS A 120 -10.62 2.91 -10.53
N ILE A 121 -10.17 1.67 -10.69
CA ILE A 121 -8.90 1.36 -11.35
C ILE A 121 -9.13 0.32 -12.43
N THR A 122 -8.31 0.37 -13.46
CA THR A 122 -8.23 -0.69 -14.45
C THR A 122 -7.18 -1.70 -13.97
N LEU A 123 -7.55 -2.96 -13.90
CA LEU A 123 -6.62 -4.05 -13.67
C LEU A 123 -6.05 -4.50 -15.03
N HIS A 124 -4.83 -5.00 -15.03
CA HIS A 124 -4.27 -5.61 -16.22
C HIS A 124 -5.03 -6.89 -16.56
N GLU A 125 -5.48 -7.02 -17.81
CA GLU A 125 -6.02 -8.29 -18.28
C GLU A 125 -4.86 -9.29 -18.37
N THR A 126 -4.96 -10.39 -17.66
CA THR A 126 -4.09 -11.54 -17.90
C THR A 126 -4.48 -12.11 -19.25
N THR A 127 -3.72 -11.79 -20.29
CA THR A 127 -3.79 -12.52 -21.55
C THR A 127 -3.31 -13.94 -21.29
N ASN A 128 -4.27 -14.84 -21.22
CA ASN A 128 -3.97 -16.28 -21.21
C ASN A 128 -3.41 -16.74 -22.56
#